data_e3d3dc88d15f7397c79f08a638936f22
#
_entry.id   e3d3dc88d15f7397c79f08a638936f22
#
_cell.length_a   1.000
_cell.length_b   1.000
_cell.length_c   1.000
_cell.angle_alpha   90.00
_cell.angle_beta   90.00
_cell.angle_gamma   90.00
#
_symmetry.space_group_name_H-M   'P 1'
#
loop_
_entity.id
_entity.type
_entity.pdbx_description
1 polymer ?
#
loop_
_entity_poly.entity_id
_entity_poly.type
_entity_poly.pdbx_seq_one_letter_code
_entity_poly.pdbx_strand_id
1 'polypeptide(L)'
;SSLALQWCPDLSQALKEALRVLEPGGLIAFNTLVEGTLQELRDAWQAVDGYVHVNRFMPLAQLQQTLADAGFASWRCEVETHVLHYPQLSGLTHELKALGAHNLNAGRPGGLTGRARLRALTAAYETFRQPAGLPATYQVAQIILHKGQQA
;
A
#
# COMPACT_ATOMS: atom_id res chain seq x y z
N SER A 1 -6.37 -13.51 2.39
CA SER A 1 -5.43 -12.62 3.09
C SER A 1 -5.89 -11.18 2.96
N SER A 2 -5.77 -10.37 4.01
CA SER A 2 -6.18 -8.96 3.97
C SER A 2 -5.02 -8.07 4.36
N LEU A 3 -4.62 -7.17 3.45
CA LEU A 3 -3.59 -6.14 3.64
C LEU A 3 -2.29 -6.64 4.30
N ALA A 4 -1.86 -7.83 3.92
CA ALA A 4 -0.64 -8.47 4.45
C ALA A 4 0.42 -8.69 3.36
N LEU A 5 0.03 -8.99 2.13
CA LEU A 5 0.96 -9.37 1.06
C LEU A 5 1.82 -8.20 0.55
N GLN A 6 1.45 -6.94 0.82
CA GLN A 6 2.31 -5.79 0.55
C GLN A 6 3.62 -5.79 1.36
N TRP A 7 3.69 -6.61 2.41
CA TRP A 7 4.88 -6.76 3.24
C TRP A 7 5.78 -7.92 2.79
N CYS A 8 5.30 -8.75 1.84
CA CYS A 8 6.11 -9.80 1.26
C CYS A 8 7.20 -9.21 0.38
N PRO A 9 8.48 -9.56 0.59
CA PRO A 9 9.58 -9.08 -0.26
C PRO A 9 9.48 -9.59 -1.70
N ASP A 10 8.85 -10.75 -1.91
CA ASP A 10 8.63 -11.38 -3.21
C ASP A 10 7.22 -11.95 -3.31
N LEU A 11 6.31 -11.17 -3.90
CA LEU A 11 4.93 -11.57 -4.13
C LEU A 11 4.84 -12.76 -5.13
N SER A 12 5.72 -12.79 -6.14
CA SER A 12 5.73 -13.87 -7.13
C SER A 12 5.99 -15.21 -6.47
N GLN A 13 6.97 -15.27 -5.57
CA GLN A 13 7.28 -16.51 -4.83
C GLN A 13 6.11 -16.90 -3.90
N ALA A 14 5.51 -15.92 -3.20
CA ALA A 14 4.36 -16.19 -2.33
C ALA A 14 3.16 -16.76 -3.11
N LEU A 15 2.89 -16.25 -4.31
CA LEU A 15 1.82 -16.77 -5.17
C LEU A 15 2.13 -18.16 -5.73
N LYS A 16 3.37 -18.45 -6.09
CA LYS A 16 3.79 -19.80 -6.53
C LYS A 16 3.62 -20.82 -5.40
N GLU A 17 3.97 -20.47 -4.17
CA GLU A 17 3.75 -21.33 -3.01
C GLU A 17 2.25 -21.52 -2.72
N ALA A 18 1.45 -20.46 -2.82
CA ALA A 18 0.00 -20.57 -2.69
C ALA A 18 -0.57 -21.53 -3.77
N LEU A 19 -0.15 -21.37 -5.02
CA LEU A 19 -0.56 -22.27 -6.10
C LEU A 19 -0.14 -23.72 -5.82
N ARG A 20 1.05 -23.95 -5.29
CA ARG A 20 1.56 -25.29 -4.96
C ARG A 20 0.69 -26.00 -3.94
N VAL A 21 0.27 -25.30 -2.86
CA VAL A 21 -0.46 -25.93 -1.75
C VAL A 21 -1.98 -25.97 -1.94
N LEU A 22 -2.54 -25.19 -2.88
CA LEU A 22 -3.96 -25.25 -3.19
C LEU A 22 -4.32 -26.58 -3.83
N GLU A 23 -5.50 -27.09 -3.52
CA GLU A 23 -6.11 -28.23 -4.23
C GLU A 23 -6.48 -27.83 -5.67
N PRO A 24 -6.59 -28.80 -6.61
CA PRO A 24 -7.14 -28.53 -7.92
C PRO A 24 -8.52 -27.85 -7.83
N GLY A 25 -8.74 -26.80 -8.61
CA GLY A 25 -9.95 -25.98 -8.56
C GLY A 25 -10.03 -25.03 -7.36
N GLY A 26 -9.05 -25.03 -6.46
CA GLY A 26 -8.98 -24.13 -5.33
C GLY A 26 -8.77 -22.67 -5.74
N LEU A 27 -9.05 -21.75 -4.83
CA LEU A 27 -8.85 -20.32 -5.05
C LEU A 27 -8.06 -19.68 -3.92
N ILE A 28 -7.39 -18.59 -4.24
CA ILE A 28 -6.87 -17.63 -3.26
C ILE A 28 -7.49 -16.27 -3.51
N ALA A 29 -7.97 -15.62 -2.45
CA ALA A 29 -8.44 -14.24 -2.46
C ALA A 29 -7.60 -13.40 -1.50
N PHE A 30 -7.16 -12.24 -1.96
CA PHE A 30 -6.45 -11.30 -1.11
C PHE A 30 -6.65 -9.87 -1.59
N ASN A 31 -6.38 -8.92 -0.69
CA ASN A 31 -6.23 -7.52 -1.06
C ASN A 31 -4.85 -7.00 -0.66
N THR A 32 -4.40 -5.99 -1.38
CA THR A 32 -3.12 -5.32 -1.16
C THR A 32 -3.21 -3.85 -1.56
N LEU A 33 -2.30 -3.05 -1.01
CA LEU A 33 -2.18 -1.65 -1.38
C LEU A 33 -1.29 -1.52 -2.62
N VAL A 34 -1.68 -0.61 -3.52
CA VAL A 34 -0.94 -0.31 -4.75
C VAL A 34 -0.55 1.16 -4.81
N GLU A 35 0.27 1.53 -5.80
CA GLU A 35 0.71 2.89 -6.08
C GLU A 35 -0.46 3.88 -6.07
N GLY A 36 -0.23 5.10 -5.57
CA GLY A 36 -1.25 6.10 -5.29
C GLY A 36 -1.76 6.09 -3.85
N THR A 37 -1.47 5.03 -3.07
CA THR A 37 -1.76 4.99 -1.63
C THR A 37 -0.90 5.99 -0.88
N LEU A 38 -1.56 6.80 0.01
CA LEU A 38 -0.94 7.87 0.81
C LEU A 38 -0.17 8.89 -0.05
N GLN A 39 -0.69 9.20 -1.23
CA GLN A 39 -0.04 10.11 -2.16
C GLN A 39 0.11 11.51 -1.55
N GLU A 40 -0.92 12.00 -0.85
CA GLU A 40 -0.89 13.31 -0.19
C GLU A 40 0.22 13.38 0.88
N LEU A 41 0.40 12.31 1.64
CA LEU A 41 1.47 12.25 2.65
C LEU A 41 2.85 12.20 2.00
N ARG A 42 3.00 11.50 0.89
CA ARG A 42 4.23 11.44 0.10
C ARG A 42 4.58 12.79 -0.46
N ASP A 43 3.63 13.47 -1.09
CA ASP A 43 3.83 14.78 -1.71
C ASP A 43 4.16 15.85 -0.65
N ALA A 44 3.45 15.82 0.49
CA ALA A 44 3.75 16.70 1.61
C ALA A 44 5.18 16.51 2.13
N TRP A 45 5.65 15.26 2.26
CA TRP A 45 7.03 14.99 2.65
C TRP A 45 8.06 15.43 1.62
N GLN A 46 7.77 15.26 0.33
CA GLN A 46 8.66 15.75 -0.75
C GLN A 46 8.88 17.27 -0.69
N ALA A 47 7.87 18.00 -0.24
CA ALA A 47 8.00 19.45 -0.02
C ALA A 47 8.84 19.83 1.21
N VAL A 48 9.11 18.89 2.11
CA VAL A 48 9.86 19.12 3.36
C VAL A 48 11.33 18.73 3.23
N ASP A 49 11.60 17.54 2.70
CA ASP A 49 12.96 17.04 2.55
C ASP A 49 13.05 15.97 1.44
N GLY A 50 14.28 15.51 1.14
CA GLY A 50 14.54 14.50 0.09
C GLY A 50 14.51 13.05 0.58
N TYR A 51 14.04 12.79 1.80
CA TYR A 51 14.02 11.42 2.33
C TYR A 51 12.74 10.67 1.95
N VAL A 52 12.83 9.34 1.93
CA VAL A 52 11.65 8.47 1.75
C VAL A 52 10.97 8.27 3.10
N HIS A 53 9.77 8.82 3.25
CA HIS A 53 8.99 8.75 4.49
C HIS A 53 7.77 7.82 4.40
N VAL A 54 7.31 7.54 3.18
CA VAL A 54 6.15 6.69 2.91
C VAL A 54 6.60 5.47 2.12
N ASN A 55 6.09 4.28 2.47
CA ASN A 55 6.39 3.06 1.75
C ASN A 55 6.04 3.19 0.25
N ARG A 56 6.88 2.60 -0.59
CA ARG A 56 6.58 2.46 -2.02
C ARG A 56 5.69 1.24 -2.19
N PHE A 57 4.50 1.47 -2.71
CA PHE A 57 3.60 0.39 -3.09
C PHE A 57 3.86 -0.02 -4.54
N MET A 58 3.57 -1.28 -4.85
CA MET A 58 3.77 -1.83 -6.18
C MET A 58 2.89 -1.12 -7.21
N PRO A 59 3.41 -0.72 -8.39
CA PRO A 59 2.60 -0.22 -9.49
C PRO A 59 1.57 -1.27 -9.93
N LEU A 60 0.35 -0.81 -10.28
CA LEU A 60 -0.73 -1.71 -10.68
C LEU A 60 -0.33 -2.60 -11.88
N ALA A 61 0.36 -2.04 -12.87
CA ALA A 61 0.82 -2.79 -14.03
C ALA A 61 1.79 -3.93 -13.64
N GLN A 62 2.69 -3.67 -12.68
CA GLN A 62 3.60 -4.68 -12.16
C GLN A 62 2.85 -5.76 -11.38
N LEU A 63 1.86 -5.38 -10.57
CA LEU A 63 0.99 -6.34 -9.87
C LEU A 63 0.28 -7.24 -10.88
N GLN A 64 -0.38 -6.68 -11.89
CA GLN A 64 -1.10 -7.44 -12.93
C GLN A 64 -0.17 -8.39 -13.68
N GLN A 65 1.05 -7.97 -14.02
CA GLN A 65 2.06 -8.84 -14.63
C GLN A 65 2.44 -9.99 -13.70
N THR A 66 2.66 -9.71 -12.42
CA THR A 66 2.97 -10.73 -11.40
C THR A 66 1.84 -11.77 -11.27
N LEU A 67 0.56 -11.32 -11.32
CA LEU A 67 -0.58 -12.21 -11.28
C LEU A 67 -0.67 -13.10 -12.54
N ALA A 68 -0.41 -12.52 -13.72
CA ALA A 68 -0.41 -13.26 -14.98
C ALA A 68 0.68 -14.35 -15.02
N ASP A 69 1.86 -14.05 -14.45
CA ASP A 69 3.02 -14.95 -14.44
C ASP A 69 2.98 -15.98 -13.29
N ALA A 70 1.99 -15.90 -12.39
CA ALA A 70 1.92 -16.76 -11.21
C ALA A 70 1.49 -18.21 -11.52
N GLY A 71 0.98 -18.50 -12.74
CA GLY A 71 0.61 -19.83 -13.18
C GLY A 71 -0.79 -20.29 -12.78
N PHE A 72 -1.65 -19.41 -12.31
CA PHE A 72 -3.06 -19.69 -12.06
C PHE A 72 -3.85 -19.78 -13.38
N ALA A 73 -4.92 -20.58 -13.43
CA ALA A 73 -5.74 -20.75 -14.62
C ALA A 73 -6.51 -19.48 -14.99
N SER A 74 -6.92 -18.70 -13.98
CA SER A 74 -7.56 -17.40 -14.17
C SER A 74 -7.33 -16.49 -12.97
N TRP A 75 -7.39 -15.19 -13.20
CA TRP A 75 -7.31 -14.19 -12.14
C TRP A 75 -8.19 -12.98 -12.46
N ARG A 76 -8.58 -12.29 -11.40
CA ARG A 76 -9.29 -11.00 -11.44
C ARG A 76 -8.58 -10.03 -10.48
N CYS A 77 -8.42 -8.78 -10.89
CA CYS A 77 -7.86 -7.72 -10.10
C CYS A 77 -8.68 -6.45 -10.32
N GLU A 78 -9.27 -5.93 -9.25
CA GLU A 78 -10.03 -4.67 -9.24
C GLU A 78 -9.40 -3.73 -8.24
N VAL A 79 -9.35 -2.44 -8.56
CA VAL A 79 -8.81 -1.41 -7.66
C VAL A 79 -9.93 -0.50 -7.21
N GLU A 80 -10.04 -0.34 -5.91
CA GLU A 80 -10.96 0.60 -5.28
C GLU A 80 -10.18 1.71 -4.60
N THR A 81 -10.66 2.94 -4.76
CA THR A 81 -10.10 4.12 -4.08
C THR A 81 -10.91 4.40 -2.83
N HIS A 82 -10.24 4.38 -1.69
CA HIS A 82 -10.81 4.77 -0.39
C HIS A 82 -10.12 6.04 0.08
N VAL A 83 -10.90 7.08 0.41
CA VAL A 83 -10.37 8.34 0.96
C VAL A 83 -10.88 8.50 2.39
N LEU A 84 -9.97 8.41 3.35
CA LEU A 84 -10.25 8.72 4.75
C LEU A 84 -9.94 10.19 5.01
N HIS A 85 -10.73 10.82 5.88
CA HIS A 85 -10.54 12.23 6.22
C HIS A 85 -10.23 12.40 7.70
N TYR A 86 -9.19 13.15 7.99
CA TYR A 86 -8.72 13.42 9.35
C TYR A 86 -8.88 14.90 9.70
N PRO A 87 -9.32 15.24 10.93
CA PRO A 87 -9.35 16.63 11.37
C PRO A 87 -7.96 17.28 11.36
N GLN A 88 -6.93 16.49 11.69
CA GLN A 88 -5.54 16.92 11.80
C GLN A 88 -4.59 15.80 11.34
N LEU A 89 -3.41 16.18 10.85
CA LEU A 89 -2.37 15.22 10.42
C LEU A 89 -1.94 14.25 11.53
N SER A 90 -1.98 14.69 12.78
CA SER A 90 -1.66 13.83 13.93
C SER A 90 -2.56 12.59 14.03
N GLY A 91 -3.83 12.69 13.63
CA GLY A 91 -4.74 11.55 13.58
C GLY A 91 -4.24 10.48 12.61
N LEU A 92 -3.92 10.87 11.37
CA LEU A 92 -3.36 9.97 10.36
C LEU A 92 -2.05 9.33 10.84
N THR A 93 -1.10 10.13 11.32
CA THR A 93 0.21 9.62 11.74
C THR A 93 0.12 8.70 12.95
N HIS A 94 -0.81 8.95 13.87
CA HIS A 94 -1.08 8.08 15.01
C HIS A 94 -1.64 6.73 14.58
N GLU A 95 -2.62 6.73 13.66
CA GLU A 95 -3.22 5.52 13.12
C GLU A 95 -2.22 4.67 12.35
N LEU A 96 -1.43 5.28 11.46
CA LEU A 96 -0.37 4.57 10.73
C LEU A 96 0.65 3.93 11.68
N LYS A 97 0.99 4.63 12.77
CA LYS A 97 1.88 4.08 13.80
C LYS A 97 1.23 2.92 14.56
N ALA A 98 -0.04 3.03 14.92
CA ALA A 98 -0.78 1.98 15.63
C ALA A 98 -0.92 0.70 14.78
N LEU A 99 -1.08 0.87 13.46
CA LEU A 99 -1.12 -0.25 12.49
C LEU A 99 0.26 -0.86 12.20
N GLY A 100 1.33 -0.34 12.80
CA GLY A 100 2.69 -0.80 12.51
C GLY A 100 3.16 -0.47 11.09
N ALA A 101 2.53 0.47 10.41
CA ALA A 101 2.86 0.89 9.05
C ALA A 101 4.16 1.74 9.04
N HIS A 102 5.26 1.14 9.51
CA HIS A 102 6.57 1.79 9.50
C HIS A 102 7.14 1.84 8.09
N ASN A 103 7.85 2.93 7.80
CA ASN A 103 8.63 3.03 6.57
C ASN A 103 9.79 2.02 6.59
N LEU A 104 9.72 1.00 5.74
CA LEU A 104 10.75 -0.03 5.58
C LEU A 104 11.75 0.26 4.46
N ASN A 105 11.55 1.34 3.68
CA ASN A 105 12.39 1.62 2.51
C ASN A 105 13.81 2.08 2.90
N ALA A 106 14.76 1.78 2.03
CA ALA A 106 16.08 2.41 2.06
C ALA A 106 15.93 3.93 1.86
N GLY A 107 16.76 4.73 2.55
CA GLY A 107 16.69 6.20 2.48
C GLY A 107 15.77 6.85 3.50
N ARG A 108 15.22 6.10 4.46
CA ARG A 108 14.53 6.69 5.61
C ARG A 108 15.48 7.49 6.49
N PRO A 109 15.00 8.55 7.18
CA PRO A 109 15.82 9.29 8.15
C PRO A 109 16.30 8.37 9.27
N GLY A 110 17.60 8.44 9.60
CA GLY A 110 18.21 7.65 10.69
C GLY A 110 17.94 8.17 12.10
N GLY A 111 17.13 9.22 12.26
CA GLY A 111 16.90 9.89 13.54
C GLY A 111 15.44 10.31 13.75
N LEU A 112 15.17 10.90 14.94
CA LEU A 112 13.86 11.44 15.28
C LEU A 112 13.50 12.62 14.37
N THR A 113 12.25 12.66 13.92
CA THR A 113 11.71 13.81 13.19
C THR A 113 11.65 15.03 14.11
N GLY A 114 12.49 16.02 13.86
CA GLY A 114 12.54 17.25 14.68
C GLY A 114 11.24 18.06 14.57
N ARG A 115 10.97 18.89 15.60
CA ARG A 115 9.76 19.75 15.66
C ARG A 115 9.60 20.66 14.44
N ALA A 116 10.71 21.13 13.86
CA ALA A 116 10.70 21.98 12.67
C ALA A 116 10.18 21.22 11.44
N ARG A 117 10.66 20.00 11.22
CA ARG A 117 10.19 19.13 10.13
C ARG A 117 8.71 18.76 10.28
N LEU A 118 8.28 18.46 11.52
CA LEU A 118 6.86 18.14 11.76
C LEU A 118 5.96 19.35 11.45
N ARG A 119 6.37 20.56 11.82
CA ARG A 119 5.64 21.78 11.47
C ARG A 119 5.60 22.00 9.96
N ALA A 120 6.72 21.82 9.26
CA ALA A 120 6.79 21.93 7.81
C ALA A 120 5.87 20.90 7.12
N LEU A 121 5.89 19.64 7.58
CA LEU A 121 4.99 18.61 7.10
C LEU A 121 3.52 18.98 7.31
N THR A 122 3.17 19.45 8.51
CA THR A 122 1.79 19.87 8.79
C THR A 122 1.35 20.99 7.85
N ALA A 123 2.19 22.01 7.65
CA ALA A 123 1.89 23.10 6.73
C ALA A 123 1.74 22.61 5.27
N ALA A 124 2.62 21.71 4.81
CA ALA A 124 2.54 21.14 3.47
C ALA A 124 1.27 20.27 3.30
N TYR A 125 0.90 19.49 4.32
CA TYR A 125 -0.30 18.65 4.25
C TYR A 125 -1.60 19.46 4.29
N GLU A 126 -1.60 20.62 4.98
CA GLU A 126 -2.76 21.52 5.00
C GLU A 126 -3.17 22.02 3.60
N THR A 127 -2.28 22.01 2.62
CA THR A 127 -2.61 22.39 1.23
C THR A 127 -3.61 21.41 0.58
N PHE A 128 -3.72 20.20 1.08
CA PHE A 128 -4.67 19.19 0.62
C PHE A 128 -6.03 19.24 1.33
N ARG A 129 -6.21 20.15 2.31
CA ARG A 129 -7.44 20.20 3.11
C ARG A 129 -8.68 20.37 2.23
N GLN A 130 -9.66 19.55 2.55
CA GLN A 130 -11.01 19.55 1.96
C GLN A 130 -12.05 19.90 3.04
N PRO A 131 -13.31 20.20 2.66
CA PRO A 131 -14.38 20.45 3.64
C PRO A 131 -14.57 19.31 4.66
N ALA A 132 -14.33 18.06 4.25
CA ALA A 132 -14.41 16.88 5.12
C ALA A 132 -13.19 16.68 6.03
N GLY A 133 -12.08 17.40 5.82
CA GLY A 133 -10.84 17.29 6.55
C GLY A 133 -9.62 17.07 5.65
N LEU A 134 -8.53 16.59 6.24
CA LEU A 134 -7.31 16.22 5.51
C LEU A 134 -7.49 14.82 4.89
N PRO A 135 -7.45 14.69 3.56
CA PRO A 135 -7.63 13.40 2.89
C PRO A 135 -6.40 12.50 3.08
N ALA A 136 -6.62 11.21 3.18
CA ALA A 136 -5.61 10.19 3.03
C ALA A 136 -6.17 9.13 2.07
N THR A 137 -5.59 9.05 0.89
CA THR A 137 -6.04 8.16 -0.18
C THR A 137 -5.39 6.79 -0.06
N TYR A 138 -6.21 5.74 -0.19
CA TYR A 138 -5.77 4.36 -0.26
C TYR A 138 -6.26 3.74 -1.57
N GLN A 139 -5.35 3.16 -2.35
CA GLN A 139 -5.63 2.38 -3.54
C GLN A 139 -5.55 0.91 -3.17
N VAL A 140 -6.70 0.26 -3.07
CA VAL A 140 -6.81 -1.14 -2.64
C VAL A 140 -7.09 -2.02 -3.84
N ALA A 141 -6.14 -2.86 -4.21
CA ALA A 141 -6.35 -3.90 -5.20
C ALA A 141 -6.99 -5.12 -4.52
N GLN A 142 -8.12 -5.58 -5.07
CA GLN A 142 -8.81 -6.80 -4.67
C GLN A 142 -8.51 -7.86 -5.73
N ILE A 143 -7.97 -9.00 -5.31
CA ILE A 143 -7.47 -10.03 -6.21
C ILE A 143 -8.11 -11.38 -5.86
N ILE A 144 -8.52 -12.10 -6.91
CA ILE A 144 -8.94 -13.50 -6.83
C ILE A 144 -8.17 -14.26 -7.91
N LEU A 145 -7.55 -15.39 -7.55
CA LEU A 145 -6.88 -16.29 -8.47
C LEU A 145 -7.46 -17.70 -8.30
N HIS A 146 -7.67 -18.38 -9.40
CA HIS A 146 -8.21 -19.75 -9.42
C HIS A 146 -7.15 -20.73 -9.96
N LYS A 147 -6.92 -21.80 -9.22
CA LYS A 147 -6.14 -22.95 -9.71
C LYS A 147 -6.99 -23.80 -10.63
N GLY A 148 -6.44 -24.18 -11.77
CA GLY A 148 -7.11 -25.08 -12.71
C GLY A 148 -7.46 -26.43 -12.08
N GLN A 149 -8.46 -27.12 -12.67
CA GLN A 149 -8.70 -28.53 -12.41
C GLN A 149 -7.52 -29.34 -12.98
N GLN A 150 -7.08 -30.38 -12.28
CA GLN A 150 -6.20 -31.35 -12.89
C GLN A 150 -7.06 -32.17 -13.90
N ALA A 151 -6.57 -32.28 -15.14
CA ALA A 151 -7.16 -33.16 -16.15
C ALA A 151 -6.85 -34.61 -15.79
#